data_5bfd54573e74c46c15ddcd8617dd4dcf
#
_entry.id   5bfd54573e74c46c15ddcd8617dd4dcf
#
_cell.length_a   1.000
_cell.length_b   1.000
_cell.length_c   1.000
_cell.angle_alpha   90.00
_cell.angle_beta   90.00
_cell.angle_gamma   90.00
#
_symmetry.space_group_name_H-M   'P 1'
#
loop_
_entity.id
_entity.type
_entity.pdbx_description
1 polymer ?
#
loop_
_entity_poly.entity_id
_entity_poly.type
_entity_poly.pdbx_seq_one_letter_code
_entity_poly.pdbx_strand_id
1 'polypeptide(L)'
;MLYNWASQNPQRVKCIAGIYPVCDLFSYPGLAKASTAYGLEEAELRSNLSQYNPIDQLQSLAKARVPILHIHGDHDEAVPLESNSSVLIRRVQELGGDARLLVVPGQGHNTSDSFFRNQNLVDFVMEHLRP
;
A
#
# COMPACT_ATOMS: atom_id res chain seq x y z
N MET A 1 2.78 -6.79 5.00
CA MET A 1 2.70 -6.92 6.48
C MET A 1 2.09 -5.68 7.15
N LEU A 2 2.58 -4.45 6.91
CA LEU A 2 2.01 -3.24 7.56
C LEU A 2 0.52 -3.04 7.28
N TYR A 3 0.06 -3.21 6.05
CA TYR A 3 -1.36 -3.09 5.70
C TYR A 3 -2.22 -4.12 6.44
N ASN A 4 -1.76 -5.37 6.56
CA ASN A 4 -2.50 -6.41 7.27
C ASN A 4 -2.63 -6.08 8.77
N TRP A 5 -1.56 -5.57 9.38
CA TRP A 5 -1.63 -5.10 10.76
C TRP A 5 -2.56 -3.87 10.89
N ALA A 6 -2.44 -2.90 9.99
CA ALA A 6 -3.25 -1.69 10.01
C ALA A 6 -4.75 -2.00 9.82
N SER A 7 -5.09 -2.94 8.92
CA SER A 7 -6.47 -3.36 8.69
C SER A 7 -7.11 -4.04 9.91
N GLN A 8 -6.30 -4.72 10.73
CA GLN A 8 -6.76 -5.32 11.99
C GLN A 8 -6.79 -4.32 13.17
N ASN A 9 -6.08 -3.20 13.04
CA ASN A 9 -5.94 -2.18 14.10
C ASN A 9 -6.19 -0.76 13.59
N PRO A 10 -7.26 -0.49 12.81
CA PRO A 10 -7.43 0.81 12.14
C PRO A 10 -7.53 1.98 13.12
N GLN A 11 -8.04 1.75 14.33
CA GLN A 11 -8.15 2.76 15.39
C GLN A 11 -6.80 3.20 15.97
N ARG A 12 -5.71 2.48 15.66
CA ARG A 12 -4.33 2.80 16.08
C ARG A 12 -3.52 3.49 14.98
N VAL A 13 -4.11 3.68 13.80
CA VAL A 13 -3.45 4.24 12.62
C VAL A 13 -3.95 5.65 12.39
N LYS A 14 -3.06 6.63 12.45
CA LYS A 14 -3.38 8.04 12.16
C LYS A 14 -3.46 8.32 10.66
N CYS A 15 -2.51 7.79 9.92
CA CYS A 15 -2.46 7.84 8.45
C CYS A 15 -1.51 6.75 7.93
N ILE A 16 -1.56 6.49 6.64
CA ILE A 16 -0.61 5.62 5.94
C ILE A 16 0.04 6.43 4.82
N ALA A 17 1.36 6.60 4.88
CA ALA A 17 2.17 7.23 3.85
C ALA A 17 3.09 6.17 3.23
N GLY A 18 2.89 5.84 1.96
CA GLY A 18 3.62 4.76 1.27
C GLY A 18 4.43 5.28 0.10
N ILE A 19 5.70 4.88 0.01
CA ILE A 19 6.56 5.09 -1.16
C ILE A 19 6.63 3.75 -1.89
N TYR A 20 6.09 3.69 -3.10
CA TYR A 20 5.96 2.50 -3.95
C TYR A 20 5.70 1.19 -3.17
N PRO A 21 4.67 1.15 -2.30
CA PRO A 21 4.45 -0.01 -1.44
C PRO A 21 4.00 -1.23 -2.23
N VAL A 22 4.41 -2.41 -1.75
CA VAL A 22 3.84 -3.68 -2.21
C VAL A 22 2.43 -3.81 -1.64
N CYS A 23 1.45 -3.88 -2.54
CA CYS A 23 0.04 -3.99 -2.20
C CYS A 23 -0.59 -5.28 -2.73
N ASP A 24 0.03 -5.91 -3.73
CA ASP A 24 -0.38 -7.18 -4.29
C ASP A 24 0.78 -8.19 -4.26
N LEU A 25 0.64 -9.22 -3.42
CA LEU A 25 1.64 -10.27 -3.22
C LEU A 25 1.82 -11.16 -4.46
N PHE A 26 0.83 -11.17 -5.35
CA PHE A 26 0.92 -11.92 -6.59
C PHE A 26 1.85 -11.21 -7.60
N SER A 27 1.76 -9.89 -7.67
CA SER A 27 2.61 -9.08 -8.57
C SER A 27 4.06 -8.99 -8.08
N TYR A 28 4.25 -8.84 -6.75
CA TYR A 28 5.55 -8.78 -6.10
C TYR A 28 5.43 -9.17 -4.61
N PRO A 29 6.33 -9.95 -4.06
CA PRO A 29 7.50 -10.60 -4.68
C PRO A 29 7.16 -11.92 -5.38
N GLY A 30 5.88 -12.19 -5.63
CA GLY A 30 5.33 -13.47 -6.06
C GLY A 30 5.03 -14.40 -4.88
N LEU A 31 4.06 -15.31 -5.05
CA LEU A 31 3.53 -16.10 -3.94
C LEU A 31 4.57 -17.02 -3.30
N ALA A 32 5.50 -17.57 -4.08
CA ALA A 32 6.56 -18.44 -3.55
C ALA A 32 7.48 -17.73 -2.55
N LYS A 33 7.82 -16.46 -2.80
CA LYS A 33 8.64 -15.67 -1.86
C LYS A 33 7.79 -15.12 -0.70
N ALA A 34 6.57 -14.70 -0.99
CA ALA A 34 5.66 -14.19 0.02
C ALA A 34 5.32 -15.25 1.05
N SER A 35 5.04 -16.51 0.64
CA SER A 35 4.70 -17.59 1.54
C SER A 35 5.77 -17.83 2.62
N THR A 36 7.04 -17.79 2.24
CA THR A 36 8.15 -17.89 3.18
C THR A 36 8.12 -16.79 4.25
N ALA A 37 7.81 -15.56 3.87
CA ALA A 37 7.73 -14.43 4.81
C ALA A 37 6.54 -14.54 5.79
N TYR A 38 5.50 -15.28 5.41
CA TYR A 38 4.34 -15.57 6.28
C TYR A 38 4.47 -16.90 7.04
N GLY A 39 5.52 -17.68 6.80
CA GLY A 39 5.69 -19.02 7.40
C GLY A 39 4.69 -20.04 6.89
N LEU A 40 4.24 -19.89 5.63
CA LEU A 40 3.23 -20.74 4.98
C LEU A 40 3.83 -21.48 3.77
N GLU A 41 3.19 -22.56 3.37
CA GLU A 41 3.41 -23.15 2.05
C GLU A 41 2.74 -22.28 0.96
N GLU A 42 3.33 -22.25 -0.24
CA GLU A 42 2.77 -21.43 -1.34
C GLU A 42 1.31 -21.79 -1.66
N ALA A 43 0.97 -23.06 -1.66
CA ALA A 43 -0.40 -23.54 -1.91
C ALA A 43 -1.38 -23.04 -0.84
N GLU A 44 -0.94 -22.98 0.41
CA GLU A 44 -1.73 -22.47 1.53
C GLU A 44 -1.95 -20.96 1.39
N LEU A 45 -0.88 -20.19 1.13
CA LEU A 45 -0.99 -18.76 0.88
C LEU A 45 -1.92 -18.47 -0.31
N ARG A 46 -1.78 -19.21 -1.40
CA ARG A 46 -2.62 -19.08 -2.61
C ARG A 46 -4.10 -19.31 -2.30
N SER A 47 -4.41 -20.36 -1.54
CA SER A 47 -5.78 -20.70 -1.16
C SER A 47 -6.42 -19.67 -0.23
N ASN A 48 -5.63 -18.96 0.54
CA ASN A 48 -6.07 -17.96 1.53
C ASN A 48 -5.59 -16.54 1.19
N LEU A 49 -5.26 -16.27 -0.08
CA LEU A 49 -4.60 -15.03 -0.49
C LEU A 49 -5.34 -13.77 -0.01
N SER A 50 -6.65 -13.74 -0.09
CA SER A 50 -7.47 -12.61 0.35
C SER A 50 -7.32 -12.25 1.84
N GLN A 51 -6.82 -13.18 2.67
CA GLN A 51 -6.55 -12.91 4.09
C GLN A 51 -5.19 -12.25 4.33
N TYR A 52 -4.29 -12.32 3.34
CA TYR A 52 -2.91 -11.83 3.46
C TYR A 52 -2.58 -10.69 2.49
N ASN A 53 -3.31 -10.61 1.38
CA ASN A 53 -3.04 -9.64 0.32
C ASN A 53 -3.54 -8.24 0.72
N PRO A 54 -2.68 -7.22 0.79
CA PRO A 54 -3.07 -5.87 1.21
C PRO A 54 -4.27 -5.30 0.47
N ILE A 55 -4.34 -5.46 -0.85
CA ILE A 55 -5.47 -4.95 -1.66
C ILE A 55 -6.82 -5.60 -1.37
N ASP A 56 -6.85 -6.70 -0.63
CA ASP A 56 -8.07 -7.42 -0.26
C ASP A 56 -8.50 -7.16 1.20
N GLN A 57 -7.73 -6.35 1.96
CA GLN A 57 -7.92 -6.11 3.40
C GLN A 57 -8.24 -4.62 3.71
N LEU A 58 -8.98 -3.93 2.85
CA LEU A 58 -9.10 -2.47 2.91
C LEU A 58 -10.37 -1.96 3.60
N GLN A 59 -11.37 -2.82 3.79
CA GLN A 59 -12.70 -2.40 4.26
C GLN A 59 -12.67 -1.71 5.63
N SER A 60 -11.89 -2.25 6.57
CA SER A 60 -11.78 -1.66 7.93
C SER A 60 -11.07 -0.31 7.92
N LEU A 61 -10.04 -0.13 7.07
CA LEU A 61 -9.33 1.12 6.90
C LEU A 61 -10.23 2.19 6.29
N ALA A 62 -10.99 1.84 5.24
CA ALA A 62 -11.94 2.74 4.60
C ALA A 62 -13.06 3.15 5.57
N LYS A 63 -13.65 2.18 6.30
CA LYS A 63 -14.69 2.43 7.32
C LYS A 63 -14.20 3.34 8.45
N ALA A 64 -12.97 3.16 8.89
CA ALA A 64 -12.34 4.00 9.92
C ALA A 64 -11.83 5.33 9.37
N ARG A 65 -11.95 5.55 8.05
CA ARG A 65 -11.46 6.75 7.34
C ARG A 65 -9.99 7.04 7.59
N VAL A 66 -9.17 5.98 7.67
CA VAL A 66 -7.72 6.14 7.77
C VAL A 66 -7.21 6.80 6.49
N PRO A 67 -6.62 8.01 6.57
CA PRO A 67 -6.09 8.69 5.39
C PRO A 67 -4.90 7.93 4.82
N ILE A 68 -4.87 7.76 3.49
CA ILE A 68 -3.81 7.04 2.79
C ILE A 68 -3.24 7.91 1.68
N LEU A 69 -1.93 8.06 1.64
CA LEU A 69 -1.20 8.66 0.53
C LEU A 69 -0.13 7.72 0.03
N HIS A 70 -0.16 7.37 -1.25
CA HIS A 70 0.93 6.69 -1.92
C HIS A 70 1.63 7.64 -2.89
N ILE A 71 2.95 7.49 -2.99
CA ILE A 71 3.78 8.06 -4.04
C ILE A 71 4.45 6.93 -4.80
N HIS A 72 4.34 6.91 -6.13
CA HIS A 72 4.77 5.78 -6.96
C HIS A 72 5.23 6.26 -8.32
N GLY A 73 6.28 5.65 -8.86
CA GLY A 73 6.77 5.93 -10.21
C GLY A 73 5.95 5.17 -11.27
N ASP A 74 5.70 5.80 -12.40
CA ASP A 74 4.96 5.18 -13.51
C ASP A 74 5.79 4.18 -14.34
N HIS A 75 7.11 4.13 -14.12
CA HIS A 75 8.03 3.18 -14.73
C HIS A 75 8.62 2.18 -13.72
N ASP A 76 7.89 1.91 -12.62
CA ASP A 76 8.33 0.92 -11.64
C ASP A 76 8.07 -0.50 -12.15
N GLU A 77 9.15 -1.14 -12.64
CA GLU A 77 9.12 -2.51 -13.15
C GLU A 77 9.24 -3.55 -12.02
N ALA A 78 9.77 -3.18 -10.87
CA ALA A 78 9.93 -4.10 -9.73
C ALA A 78 8.61 -4.29 -8.98
N VAL A 79 7.96 -3.18 -8.62
CA VAL A 79 6.64 -3.15 -7.99
C VAL A 79 5.71 -2.37 -8.91
N PRO A 80 5.03 -3.02 -9.88
CA PRO A 80 4.27 -2.30 -10.89
C PRO A 80 3.16 -1.44 -10.28
N LEU A 81 3.14 -0.15 -10.66
CA LEU A 81 2.17 0.84 -10.19
C LEU A 81 0.72 0.33 -10.31
N GLU A 82 0.37 -0.20 -11.49
CA GLU A 82 -1.00 -0.58 -11.82
C GLU A 82 -1.53 -1.74 -10.96
N SER A 83 -0.68 -2.68 -10.59
CA SER A 83 -1.06 -3.83 -9.76
C SER A 83 -1.02 -3.52 -8.25
N ASN A 84 -0.37 -2.45 -7.85
CA ASN A 84 -0.13 -2.12 -6.45
C ASN A 84 -0.85 -0.84 -6.03
N SER A 85 -0.20 0.32 -6.11
CA SER A 85 -0.79 1.57 -5.61
C SER A 85 -2.07 1.97 -6.33
N SER A 86 -2.15 1.81 -7.65
CA SER A 86 -3.36 2.16 -8.42
C SER A 86 -4.58 1.36 -7.96
N VAL A 87 -4.43 0.05 -7.82
CA VAL A 87 -5.52 -0.83 -7.36
C VAL A 87 -5.91 -0.50 -5.92
N LEU A 88 -4.93 -0.37 -5.02
CA LEU A 88 -5.21 -0.13 -3.61
C LEU A 88 -5.95 1.19 -3.41
N ILE A 89 -5.44 2.28 -3.98
CA ILE A 89 -6.04 3.61 -3.83
C ILE A 89 -7.46 3.63 -4.40
N ARG A 90 -7.67 3.08 -5.60
CA ARG A 90 -9.00 2.99 -6.21
C ARG A 90 -9.97 2.20 -5.31
N ARG A 91 -9.58 1.03 -4.82
CA ARG A 91 -10.44 0.20 -3.95
C ARG A 91 -10.82 0.91 -2.65
N VAL A 92 -9.89 1.63 -2.03
CA VAL A 92 -10.19 2.42 -0.83
C VAL A 92 -11.20 3.51 -1.14
N GLN A 93 -11.05 4.22 -2.26
CA GLN A 93 -11.99 5.26 -2.72
C GLN A 93 -13.39 4.67 -3.03
N GLU A 94 -13.46 3.53 -3.71
CA GLU A 94 -14.71 2.81 -3.99
C GLU A 94 -15.43 2.39 -2.70
N LEU A 95 -14.69 2.10 -1.63
CA LEU A 95 -15.21 1.81 -0.30
C LEU A 95 -15.58 3.07 0.52
N GLY A 96 -15.44 4.27 -0.07
CA GLY A 96 -15.72 5.55 0.59
C GLY A 96 -14.64 6.05 1.54
N GLY A 97 -13.43 5.47 1.48
CA GLY A 97 -12.28 5.90 2.27
C GLY A 97 -11.53 7.09 1.66
N ASP A 98 -10.62 7.67 2.44
CA ASP A 98 -9.74 8.77 2.01
C ASP A 98 -8.40 8.21 1.55
N ALA A 99 -8.17 8.20 0.24
CA ALA A 99 -6.92 7.70 -0.33
C ALA A 99 -6.51 8.51 -1.56
N ARG A 100 -5.22 8.81 -1.66
CA ARG A 100 -4.63 9.61 -2.73
C ARG A 100 -3.39 8.95 -3.29
N LEU A 101 -3.16 9.11 -4.60
CA LEU A 101 -1.98 8.62 -5.30
C LEU A 101 -1.26 9.80 -5.96
N LEU A 102 0.03 9.95 -5.66
CA LEU A 102 0.93 10.83 -6.38
C LEU A 102 1.80 9.99 -7.31
N VAL A 103 1.63 10.17 -8.61
CA VAL A 103 2.46 9.52 -9.62
C VAL A 103 3.66 10.41 -9.92
N VAL A 104 4.87 9.82 -9.90
CA VAL A 104 6.11 10.51 -10.27
C VAL A 104 6.49 10.09 -11.69
N PRO A 105 6.33 10.99 -12.68
CA PRO A 105 6.55 10.64 -14.08
C PRO A 105 8.01 10.24 -14.37
N GLY A 106 8.18 9.20 -15.18
CA GLY A 106 9.48 8.72 -15.64
C GLY A 106 10.34 8.05 -14.56
N GLN A 107 9.79 7.80 -13.38
CA GLN A 107 10.54 7.18 -12.29
C GLN A 107 10.21 5.69 -12.14
N GLY A 108 11.27 4.89 -11.95
CA GLY A 108 11.17 3.48 -11.59
C GLY A 108 11.32 3.25 -10.09
N HIS A 109 11.65 2.02 -9.71
CA HIS A 109 11.93 1.64 -8.33
C HIS A 109 13.34 2.09 -7.90
N ASN A 110 13.47 3.33 -7.46
CA ASN A 110 14.76 3.92 -7.10
C ASN A 110 14.66 4.85 -5.88
N THR A 111 15.80 5.33 -5.39
CA THR A 111 15.91 6.18 -4.18
C THR A 111 16.01 7.66 -4.52
N SER A 112 15.35 8.13 -5.58
CA SER A 112 15.41 9.54 -5.98
C SER A 112 14.78 10.49 -4.96
N ASP A 113 15.23 11.73 -4.97
CA ASP A 113 14.69 12.79 -4.11
C ASP A 113 13.20 13.06 -4.37
N SER A 114 12.71 12.75 -5.57
CA SER A 114 11.28 12.87 -5.90
C SER A 114 10.38 11.98 -5.04
N PHE A 115 10.91 10.92 -4.46
CA PHE A 115 10.23 10.06 -3.48
C PHE A 115 10.59 10.46 -2.05
N PHE A 116 11.87 10.42 -1.68
CA PHE A 116 12.33 10.46 -0.30
C PHE A 116 12.49 11.89 0.27
N ARG A 117 12.40 12.90 -0.59
CA ARG A 117 12.34 14.33 -0.21
C ARG A 117 11.08 15.01 -0.71
N ASN A 118 10.02 14.24 -0.90
CA ASN A 118 8.76 14.77 -1.41
C ASN A 118 8.00 15.54 -0.32
N GLN A 119 7.83 16.82 -0.52
CA GLN A 119 7.18 17.70 0.47
C GLN A 119 5.70 17.32 0.69
N ASN A 120 4.99 16.87 -0.35
CA ASN A 120 3.59 16.47 -0.19
C ASN A 120 3.45 15.27 0.78
N LEU A 121 4.43 14.34 0.78
CA LEU A 121 4.42 13.22 1.71
C LEU A 121 4.65 13.68 3.15
N VAL A 122 5.58 14.62 3.36
CA VAL A 122 5.86 15.23 4.67
C VAL A 122 4.64 16.00 5.17
N ASP A 123 4.07 16.87 4.34
CA ASP A 123 2.89 17.67 4.69
C ASP A 123 1.71 16.80 5.06
N PHE A 124 1.45 15.75 4.28
CA PHE A 124 0.40 14.77 4.57
C PHE A 124 0.56 14.13 5.96
N VAL A 125 1.75 13.66 6.28
CA VAL A 125 2.02 13.06 7.60
C VAL A 125 1.84 14.09 8.72
N MET A 126 2.40 15.29 8.54
CA MET A 126 2.30 16.36 9.54
C MET A 126 0.88 16.84 9.78
N GLU A 127 0.05 16.90 8.73
CA GLU A 127 -1.37 17.23 8.83
C GLU A 127 -2.14 16.26 9.74
N HIS A 128 -1.88 14.95 9.61
CA HIS A 128 -2.61 13.91 10.32
C HIS A 128 -2.01 13.55 11.69
N LEU A 129 -0.81 14.05 12.02
CA LEU A 129 -0.21 13.90 13.36
C LEU A 129 -0.65 14.98 14.35
N ARG A 130 -1.23 16.08 13.86
CA ARG A 130 -1.71 17.16 14.75
C ARG A 130 -2.82 16.62 15.67
N PRO A 131 -2.79 16.97 16.97
CA PRO A 131 -3.83 16.58 17.92
C PRO A 131 -5.18 17.17 17.57
#